data_7068301ecbcd3cd5e4732b4ad824f514
#
_entry.id   7068301ecbcd3cd5e4732b4ad824f514
#
_cell.length_a   1.000
_cell.length_b   1.000
_cell.length_c   1.000
_cell.angle_alpha   90.00
_cell.angle_beta   90.00
_cell.angle_gamma   90.00
#
_symmetry.space_group_name_H-M   'P 1'
#
loop_
_entity.id
_entity.type
_entity.pdbx_description
1 polymer ?
#
loop_
_entity_poly.entity_id
_entity_poly.type
_entity_poly.pdbx_seq_one_letter_code
_entity_poly.pdbx_strand_id
1 'polypeptide(L)'
;MFISTYEKQLDAKRRIVAPVEYRTAVAPFDGLFCFPSIEADCIEGGGRALFDSYARLIDEYPFGDPARTALETSIMGGMAQLSFDTAGRVTLPESFCEMFGLTDWVTLVGLGDRFQIWPREGFRERTRLQRDAARAALLARARQHMAAKSPAVANGAPGDAPADVTANVTANVTGSADA
;
A
#
# COMPACT_ATOMS: atom_id res chain seq x y z
N MET A 1 -3.68 4.01 17.53
CA MET A 1 -3.62 2.99 16.44
C MET A 1 -5.03 2.50 16.17
N PHE A 2 -5.41 2.40 14.90
CA PHE A 2 -6.71 1.87 14.47
C PHE A 2 -6.56 0.39 14.13
N ILE A 3 -7.25 -0.46 14.86
CA ILE A 3 -7.21 -1.92 14.68
C ILE A 3 -8.63 -2.47 14.71
N SER A 4 -8.78 -3.73 14.33
CA SER A 4 -10.04 -4.48 14.29
C SER A 4 -11.02 -4.01 13.21
N THR A 5 -12.01 -4.83 13.01
CA THR A 5 -13.11 -4.58 12.08
C THR A 5 -14.42 -4.48 12.88
N TYR A 6 -15.19 -3.45 12.62
CA TYR A 6 -16.45 -3.17 13.30
C TYR A 6 -17.57 -2.96 12.30
N GLU A 7 -18.69 -3.64 12.45
CA GLU A 7 -19.93 -3.28 11.77
C GLU A 7 -20.66 -2.24 12.63
N LYS A 8 -21.07 -1.14 12.02
CA LYS A 8 -21.80 -0.04 12.68
C LYS A 8 -23.02 0.34 11.88
N GLN A 9 -24.10 0.63 12.61
CA GLN A 9 -25.31 1.16 12.01
C GLN A 9 -25.11 2.65 11.68
N LEU A 10 -25.52 3.03 10.47
CA LEU A 10 -25.61 4.40 10.01
C LEU A 10 -27.05 4.87 10.28
N ASP A 11 -27.24 5.91 11.08
CA ASP A 11 -28.57 6.42 11.37
C ASP A 11 -29.08 7.36 10.26
N ALA A 12 -30.36 7.71 10.34
CA ALA A 12 -31.01 8.58 9.35
C ALA A 12 -30.36 10.00 9.23
N LYS A 13 -29.52 10.40 10.20
CA LYS A 13 -28.73 11.63 10.17
C LYS A 13 -27.29 11.39 9.73
N ARG A 14 -27.03 10.24 9.13
CA ARG A 14 -25.69 9.81 8.66
C ARG A 14 -24.63 9.75 9.78
N ARG A 15 -25.04 9.39 10.99
CA ARG A 15 -24.14 9.27 12.14
C ARG A 15 -23.81 7.82 12.42
N ILE A 16 -22.57 7.56 12.77
CA ILE A 16 -22.07 6.28 13.26
C ILE A 16 -21.41 6.47 14.63
N VAL A 17 -21.56 5.47 15.52
CA VAL A 17 -20.82 5.46 16.79
C VAL A 17 -19.39 5.01 16.53
N ALA A 18 -18.44 5.90 16.69
CA ALA A 18 -17.03 5.57 16.55
C ALA A 18 -16.58 4.60 17.65
N PRO A 19 -15.83 3.52 17.30
CA PRO A 19 -15.25 2.62 18.29
C PRO A 19 -14.44 3.42 19.33
N VAL A 20 -14.47 2.98 20.59
CA VAL A 20 -13.75 3.67 21.69
C VAL A 20 -12.25 3.75 21.38
N GLU A 21 -11.70 2.67 20.81
CA GLU A 21 -10.30 2.57 20.41
C GLU A 21 -9.94 3.62 19.34
N TYR A 22 -10.87 3.92 18.42
CA TYR A 22 -10.65 4.95 17.39
C TYR A 22 -10.65 6.36 17.99
N ARG A 23 -11.56 6.62 18.93
CA ARG A 23 -11.59 7.89 19.66
C ARG A 23 -10.33 8.11 20.48
N THR A 24 -9.87 7.08 21.18
CA THR A 24 -8.62 7.13 21.95
C THR A 24 -7.41 7.32 21.06
N ALA A 25 -7.41 6.72 19.85
CA ALA A 25 -6.30 6.83 18.92
C ALA A 25 -6.07 8.26 18.38
N VAL A 26 -7.08 9.11 18.42
CA VAL A 26 -6.99 10.51 17.95
C VAL A 26 -6.93 11.53 19.09
N ALA A 27 -7.10 11.11 20.34
CA ALA A 27 -6.86 12.00 21.47
C ALA A 27 -5.38 12.46 21.49
N PRO A 28 -5.05 13.72 21.72
CA PRO A 28 -5.88 14.81 22.19
C PRO A 28 -6.58 15.64 21.10
N PHE A 29 -6.42 15.28 19.83
CA PHE A 29 -7.09 15.97 18.72
C PHE A 29 -8.54 15.51 18.64
N ASP A 30 -9.48 16.39 18.88
CA ASP A 30 -10.91 16.08 18.97
C ASP A 30 -11.53 15.97 17.56
N GLY A 31 -11.25 14.86 16.86
CA GLY A 31 -11.83 14.60 15.57
C GLY A 31 -11.04 13.65 14.65
N LEU A 32 -11.68 13.29 13.56
CA LEU A 32 -11.14 12.46 12.51
C LEU A 32 -11.02 13.27 11.22
N PHE A 33 -9.99 13.01 10.44
CA PHE A 33 -9.91 13.43 9.05
C PHE A 33 -10.36 12.27 8.16
N CYS A 34 -11.28 12.53 7.26
CA CYS A 34 -11.80 11.53 6.33
C CYS A 34 -11.86 12.10 4.91
N PHE A 35 -11.58 11.27 3.92
CA PHE A 35 -11.65 11.64 2.51
C PHE A 35 -12.00 10.41 1.66
N PRO A 36 -12.53 10.59 0.43
CA PRO A 36 -12.73 9.50 -0.51
C PRO A 36 -11.38 8.86 -0.86
N SER A 37 -11.23 7.55 -0.64
CA SER A 37 -9.98 6.86 -0.96
C SER A 37 -9.71 6.88 -2.45
N ILE A 38 -8.45 7.13 -2.83
CA ILE A 38 -7.99 7.06 -4.23
C ILE A 38 -7.61 5.63 -4.65
N GLU A 39 -7.50 4.71 -3.69
CA GLU A 39 -7.09 3.32 -3.94
C GLU A 39 -8.25 2.34 -3.95
N ALA A 40 -9.43 2.74 -3.44
CA ALA A 40 -10.53 1.82 -3.23
C ALA A 40 -11.88 2.57 -3.09
N ASP A 41 -12.97 1.87 -3.36
CA ASP A 41 -14.34 2.43 -3.25
C ASP A 41 -14.80 2.50 -1.79
N CYS A 42 -14.13 3.35 -1.00
CA CYS A 42 -14.40 3.54 0.42
C CYS A 42 -13.96 4.93 0.91
N ILE A 43 -14.39 5.28 2.11
CA ILE A 43 -13.84 6.44 2.82
C ILE A 43 -12.58 6.00 3.55
N GLU A 44 -11.49 6.74 3.39
CA GLU A 44 -10.30 6.60 4.21
C GLU A 44 -10.28 7.67 5.29
N GLY A 45 -9.79 7.31 6.48
CA GLY A 45 -9.75 8.24 7.59
C GLY A 45 -8.68 7.93 8.63
N GLY A 46 -8.38 8.93 9.44
CA GLY A 46 -7.41 8.83 10.53
C GLY A 46 -7.35 10.08 11.38
N GLY A 47 -6.34 10.13 12.22
CA GLY A 47 -6.02 11.30 13.03
C GLY A 47 -5.09 12.29 12.29
N ARG A 48 -4.59 13.28 13.02
CA ARG A 48 -3.66 14.30 12.51
C ARG A 48 -2.43 13.69 11.83
N ALA A 49 -1.91 12.58 12.35
CA ALA A 49 -0.74 11.91 11.78
C ALA A 49 -0.97 11.43 10.33
N LEU A 50 -2.19 11.00 10.00
CA LEU A 50 -2.55 10.64 8.62
C LEU A 50 -2.51 11.85 7.71
N PHE A 51 -3.12 12.97 8.14
CA PHE A 51 -3.07 14.24 7.41
C PHE A 51 -1.63 14.65 7.13
N ASP A 52 -0.77 14.66 8.15
CA ASP A 52 0.63 15.06 8.03
C ASP A 52 1.43 14.12 7.11
N SER A 53 1.06 12.84 7.03
CA SER A 53 1.70 11.87 6.14
C SER A 53 1.35 12.12 4.67
N TYR A 54 0.08 12.42 4.38
CA TYR A 54 -0.32 12.81 3.03
C TYR A 54 0.22 14.17 2.61
N ALA A 55 0.30 15.13 3.53
CA ALA A 55 0.92 16.41 3.25
C ALA A 55 2.40 16.24 2.83
N ARG A 56 3.17 15.43 3.56
CA ARG A 56 4.56 15.12 3.21
C ARG A 56 4.68 14.40 1.87
N LEU A 57 3.81 13.42 1.59
CA LEU A 57 3.80 12.72 0.30
C LEU A 57 3.56 13.68 -0.87
N ILE A 58 2.63 14.61 -0.72
CA ILE A 58 2.32 15.61 -1.73
C ILE A 58 3.49 16.59 -1.93
N ASP A 59 4.20 16.94 -0.85
CA ASP A 59 5.35 17.85 -0.90
C ASP A 59 6.57 17.25 -1.62
N GLU A 60 6.62 15.93 -1.85
CA GLU A 60 7.65 15.30 -2.68
C GLU A 60 7.52 15.66 -4.17
N TYR A 61 6.35 16.13 -4.60
CA TYR A 61 6.11 16.59 -5.97
C TYR A 61 6.38 18.08 -6.13
N PRO A 62 7.06 18.51 -7.20
CA PRO A 62 7.32 19.94 -7.46
C PRO A 62 6.02 20.75 -7.54
N PHE A 63 6.09 22.02 -7.12
CA PHE A 63 4.97 22.95 -7.30
C PHE A 63 4.66 23.13 -8.80
N GLY A 64 3.38 22.98 -9.17
CA GLY A 64 2.93 23.03 -10.57
C GLY A 64 2.97 21.68 -11.31
N ASP A 65 3.41 20.62 -10.66
CA ASP A 65 3.30 19.26 -11.21
C ASP A 65 1.81 18.84 -11.29
N PRO A 66 1.33 18.33 -12.43
CA PRO A 66 -0.04 17.84 -12.57
C PRO A 66 -0.40 16.75 -11.57
N ALA A 67 0.54 15.85 -11.21
CA ALA A 67 0.32 14.80 -10.23
C ALA A 67 0.13 15.40 -8.82
N ARG A 68 0.92 16.45 -8.46
CA ARG A 68 0.71 17.19 -7.22
C ARG A 68 -0.69 17.77 -7.15
N THR A 69 -1.12 18.48 -8.17
CA THR A 69 -2.46 19.09 -8.22
C THR A 69 -3.57 18.04 -8.12
N ALA A 70 -3.40 16.89 -8.77
CA ALA A 70 -4.37 15.80 -8.69
C ALA A 70 -4.48 15.23 -7.26
N LEU A 71 -3.34 15.01 -6.58
CA LEU A 71 -3.30 14.54 -5.19
C LEU A 71 -3.86 15.58 -4.22
N GLU A 72 -3.49 16.86 -4.36
CA GLU A 72 -4.03 17.96 -3.55
C GLU A 72 -5.55 18.03 -3.68
N THR A 73 -6.07 17.97 -4.90
CA THR A 73 -7.52 18.02 -5.15
C THR A 73 -8.24 16.82 -4.59
N SER A 74 -7.72 15.60 -4.82
CA SER A 74 -8.40 14.37 -4.42
C SER A 74 -8.33 14.12 -2.91
N ILE A 75 -7.22 14.42 -2.27
CA ILE A 75 -7.02 14.15 -0.84
C ILE A 75 -7.35 15.39 -0.01
N MET A 76 -6.62 16.50 -0.21
CA MET A 76 -6.80 17.69 0.62
C MET A 76 -8.13 18.38 0.35
N GLY A 77 -8.47 18.55 -0.95
CA GLY A 77 -9.75 19.12 -1.38
C GLY A 77 -10.95 18.26 -1.05
N GLY A 78 -10.78 16.93 -1.04
CA GLY A 78 -11.81 15.97 -0.65
C GLY A 78 -11.93 15.71 0.86
N MET A 79 -11.04 16.30 1.68
CA MET A 79 -10.96 15.99 3.11
C MET A 79 -12.02 16.71 3.93
N ALA A 80 -12.69 15.96 4.81
CA ALA A 80 -13.60 16.45 5.82
C ALA A 80 -13.04 16.20 7.23
N GLN A 81 -13.12 17.18 8.10
CA GLN A 81 -12.85 17.01 9.52
C GLN A 81 -14.17 16.68 10.23
N LEU A 82 -14.22 15.55 10.92
CA LEU A 82 -15.38 15.05 11.64
C LEU A 82 -15.14 15.13 13.14
N SER A 83 -15.96 15.91 13.84
CA SER A 83 -15.92 16.00 15.31
C SER A 83 -16.81 14.93 15.95
N PHE A 84 -16.44 14.50 17.15
CA PHE A 84 -17.28 13.62 17.96
C PHE A 84 -18.37 14.39 18.68
N ASP A 85 -19.58 13.88 18.65
CA ASP A 85 -20.62 14.38 19.56
C ASP A 85 -20.46 13.80 20.99
N THR A 86 -21.29 14.25 21.93
CA THR A 86 -21.26 13.82 23.33
C THR A 86 -21.48 12.30 23.52
N ALA A 87 -22.08 11.63 22.55
CA ALA A 87 -22.27 10.19 22.55
C ALA A 87 -21.14 9.43 21.78
N GLY A 88 -20.10 10.13 21.34
CA GLY A 88 -18.98 9.56 20.59
C GLY A 88 -19.35 9.17 19.17
N ARG A 89 -20.35 9.84 18.58
CA ARG A 89 -20.74 9.63 17.18
C ARG A 89 -20.07 10.66 16.29
N VAL A 90 -19.82 10.28 15.05
CA VAL A 90 -19.43 11.19 13.96
C VAL A 90 -20.50 11.21 12.90
N THR A 91 -20.70 12.37 12.26
CA THR A 91 -21.62 12.52 11.12
C THR A 91 -20.81 12.46 9.84
N LEU A 92 -21.13 11.50 8.97
CA LEU A 92 -20.51 11.39 7.66
C LEU A 92 -21.10 12.46 6.71
N PRO A 93 -20.26 13.11 5.87
CA PRO A 93 -20.74 13.99 4.81
C PRO A 93 -21.72 13.26 3.90
N GLU A 94 -22.78 13.96 3.46
CA GLU A 94 -23.79 13.41 2.54
C GLU A 94 -23.14 12.95 1.24
N SER A 95 -22.25 13.77 0.69
CA SER A 95 -21.51 13.44 -0.53
C SER A 95 -20.72 12.13 -0.43
N PHE A 96 -20.19 11.78 0.76
CA PHE A 96 -19.48 10.50 0.95
C PHE A 96 -20.48 9.34 0.98
N CYS A 97 -21.61 9.53 1.65
CA CYS A 97 -22.63 8.50 1.71
C CYS A 97 -23.22 8.19 0.31
N GLU A 98 -23.45 9.21 -0.49
CA GLU A 98 -23.93 9.07 -1.88
C GLU A 98 -22.85 8.42 -2.77
N MET A 99 -21.62 8.90 -2.72
CA MET A 99 -20.50 8.42 -3.54
C MET A 99 -20.26 6.91 -3.37
N PHE A 100 -20.35 6.41 -2.14
CA PHE A 100 -20.07 5.02 -1.82
C PHE A 100 -21.32 4.18 -1.54
N GLY A 101 -22.52 4.73 -1.72
CA GLY A 101 -23.77 4.01 -1.47
C GLY A 101 -23.92 3.55 -0.02
N LEU A 102 -23.49 4.36 0.95
CA LEU A 102 -23.59 4.02 2.36
C LEU A 102 -25.04 4.22 2.83
N THR A 103 -25.67 3.13 3.25
CA THR A 103 -27.07 3.14 3.69
C THR A 103 -27.20 2.80 5.18
N ASP A 104 -27.67 1.60 5.51
CA ASP A 104 -28.04 1.23 6.88
C ASP A 104 -26.84 0.78 7.74
N TRP A 105 -25.86 0.12 7.10
CA TRP A 105 -24.72 -0.46 7.77
C TRP A 105 -23.42 -0.19 7.04
N VAL A 106 -22.40 0.13 7.82
CA VAL A 106 -21.04 0.34 7.33
C VAL A 106 -20.08 -0.56 8.09
N THR A 107 -18.96 -0.88 7.45
CA THR A 107 -17.87 -1.63 8.06
C THR A 107 -16.65 -0.72 8.21
N LEU A 108 -16.22 -0.53 9.46
CA LEU A 108 -14.97 0.18 9.79
C LEU A 108 -13.84 -0.83 9.90
N VAL A 109 -12.73 -0.56 9.23
CA VAL A 109 -11.55 -1.45 9.19
C VAL A 109 -10.31 -0.68 9.59
N GLY A 110 -9.70 -1.05 10.70
CA GLY A 110 -8.45 -0.46 11.16
C GLY A 110 -7.25 -1.02 10.42
N LEU A 111 -6.37 -0.15 9.96
CA LEU A 111 -5.15 -0.46 9.20
C LEU A 111 -3.87 0.02 9.91
N GLY A 112 -3.94 0.29 11.21
CA GLY A 112 -2.81 0.75 12.03
C GLY A 112 -2.80 2.26 12.21
N ASP A 113 -2.25 3.00 11.30
CA ASP A 113 -2.19 4.47 11.30
C ASP A 113 -3.45 5.13 10.73
N ARG A 114 -4.26 4.38 9.98
CA ARG A 114 -5.51 4.80 9.35
C ARG A 114 -6.60 3.75 9.48
N PHE A 115 -7.80 4.11 9.07
CA PHE A 115 -8.93 3.21 8.95
C PHE A 115 -9.69 3.47 7.64
N GLN A 116 -10.55 2.53 7.29
CA GLN A 116 -11.45 2.67 6.14
C GLN A 116 -12.90 2.44 6.58
N ILE A 117 -13.84 3.14 5.93
CA ILE A 117 -15.27 2.92 6.07
C ILE A 117 -15.82 2.44 4.73
N TRP A 118 -16.39 1.26 4.75
CA TRP A 118 -16.89 0.55 3.58
C TRP A 118 -18.41 0.39 3.63
N PRO A 119 -19.09 0.35 2.48
CA PRO A 119 -20.41 -0.28 2.42
C PRO A 119 -20.27 -1.74 2.86
N ARG A 120 -21.20 -2.22 3.67
CA ARG A 120 -21.12 -3.56 4.28
C ARG A 120 -20.91 -4.66 3.24
N GLU A 121 -21.67 -4.63 2.14
CA GLU A 121 -21.58 -5.65 1.09
C GLU A 121 -20.24 -5.56 0.33
N GLY A 122 -19.80 -4.37 -0.03
CA GLY A 122 -18.52 -4.16 -0.73
C GLY A 122 -17.32 -4.63 0.06
N PHE A 123 -17.36 -4.52 1.40
CA PHE A 123 -16.27 -5.01 2.25
C PHE A 123 -16.15 -6.54 2.25
N ARG A 124 -17.25 -7.28 2.24
CA ARG A 124 -17.22 -8.74 2.23
C ARG A 124 -16.52 -9.31 1.00
N GLU A 125 -16.80 -8.74 -0.16
CA GLU A 125 -16.13 -9.13 -1.41
C GLU A 125 -14.65 -8.75 -1.38
N ARG A 126 -14.35 -7.51 -0.99
CA ARG A 126 -12.98 -6.99 -0.89
C ARG A 126 -12.11 -7.81 0.06
N THR A 127 -12.65 -8.25 1.20
CA THR A 127 -11.89 -9.02 2.21
C THR A 127 -11.32 -10.31 1.64
N ARG A 128 -12.05 -11.02 0.78
CA ARG A 128 -11.56 -12.24 0.14
C ARG A 128 -10.35 -11.95 -0.75
N LEU A 129 -10.49 -10.94 -1.62
CA LEU A 129 -9.41 -10.54 -2.53
C LEU A 129 -8.15 -10.07 -1.77
N GLN A 130 -8.33 -9.31 -0.70
CA GLN A 130 -7.22 -8.82 0.13
C GLN A 130 -6.48 -9.95 0.85
N ARG A 131 -7.17 -10.96 1.33
CA ARG A 131 -6.54 -12.13 1.97
C ARG A 131 -5.68 -12.91 1.00
N ASP A 132 -6.14 -13.11 -0.23
CA ASP A 132 -5.39 -13.81 -1.28
C ASP A 132 -4.15 -13.00 -1.69
N ALA A 133 -4.29 -11.68 -1.86
CA ALA A 133 -3.17 -10.78 -2.14
C ALA A 133 -2.14 -10.77 -1.00
N ALA A 134 -2.59 -10.70 0.26
CA ALA A 134 -1.69 -10.74 1.42
C ALA A 134 -0.92 -12.05 1.50
N ARG A 135 -1.58 -13.19 1.24
CA ARG A 135 -0.93 -14.51 1.18
C ARG A 135 0.14 -14.55 0.09
N ALA A 136 -0.17 -14.05 -1.11
CA ALA A 136 0.77 -13.99 -2.22
C ALA A 136 1.99 -13.12 -1.89
N ALA A 137 1.78 -11.95 -1.29
CA ALA A 137 2.84 -11.03 -0.87
C ALA A 137 3.78 -11.66 0.18
N LEU A 138 3.24 -12.36 1.18
CA LEU A 138 4.04 -13.06 2.18
C LEU A 138 4.89 -14.17 1.57
N LEU A 139 4.32 -14.96 0.65
CA LEU A 139 5.05 -16.02 -0.04
C LEU A 139 6.16 -15.45 -0.94
N ALA A 140 5.91 -14.36 -1.66
CA ALA A 140 6.90 -13.69 -2.48
C ALA A 140 8.08 -13.18 -1.64
N ARG A 141 7.79 -12.54 -0.51
CA ARG A 141 8.81 -12.06 0.43
C ARG A 141 9.64 -13.19 1.02
N ALA A 142 9.01 -14.31 1.41
CA ALA A 142 9.71 -15.47 1.91
C ALA A 142 10.69 -16.06 0.87
N ARG A 143 10.29 -16.15 -0.40
CA ARG A 143 11.15 -16.59 -1.51
C ARG A 143 12.35 -15.67 -1.72
N GLN A 144 12.14 -14.35 -1.67
CA GLN A 144 13.23 -13.36 -1.77
C GLN A 144 14.25 -13.51 -0.63
N HIS A 145 13.79 -13.72 0.60
CA HIS A 145 14.68 -13.95 1.74
C HIS A 145 15.47 -15.25 1.63
N MET A 146 14.87 -16.31 1.10
CA MET A 146 15.57 -17.58 0.88
C MET A 146 16.62 -17.44 -0.23
N ALA A 147 16.30 -16.78 -1.33
CA ALA A 147 17.24 -16.52 -2.42
C ALA A 147 18.44 -15.65 -1.98
N ALA A 148 18.20 -14.64 -1.14
CA ALA A 148 19.25 -13.80 -0.58
C ALA A 148 20.17 -14.53 0.42
N LYS A 149 19.70 -15.60 1.03
CA LYS A 149 20.48 -16.45 1.97
C LYS A 149 21.20 -17.62 1.31
N SER A 150 20.93 -17.95 0.04
CA SER A 150 21.71 -18.97 -0.69
C SER A 150 23.09 -18.37 -1.01
N PRO A 151 24.21 -18.95 -0.46
CA PRO A 151 25.54 -18.51 -0.85
C PRO A 151 25.71 -18.81 -2.34
N ALA A 152 26.22 -17.84 -3.09
CA ALA A 152 26.67 -18.05 -4.44
C ALA A 152 27.67 -19.22 -4.41
N VAL A 153 27.32 -20.33 -5.03
CA VAL A 153 28.27 -21.38 -5.31
C VAL A 153 29.33 -20.74 -6.21
N ALA A 154 30.48 -20.44 -5.63
CA ALA A 154 31.64 -20.00 -6.38
C ALA A 154 31.93 -21.08 -7.43
N ASN A 155 31.69 -20.75 -8.69
CA ASN A 155 32.20 -21.52 -9.80
C ASN A 155 33.70 -21.56 -9.67
N GLY A 156 34.21 -22.68 -9.18
CA GLY A 156 35.61 -23.00 -9.18
C GLY A 156 36.12 -22.94 -10.62
N ALA A 157 37.12 -22.11 -10.82
CA ALA A 157 37.90 -22.09 -12.05
C ALA A 157 38.43 -23.50 -12.33
N PRO A 158 38.43 -23.98 -13.60
CA PRO A 158 39.14 -25.21 -13.91
C PRO A 158 40.63 -24.99 -13.78
N GLY A 159 41.21 -25.82 -12.93
CA GLY A 159 42.64 -25.81 -12.60
C GLY A 159 43.50 -26.04 -13.82
N ASP A 160 44.60 -25.35 -13.81
CA ASP A 160 45.82 -25.52 -14.55
C ASP A 160 46.19 -27.00 -14.71
N ALA A 161 46.35 -27.44 -15.95
CA ALA A 161 47.03 -28.71 -16.27
C ALA A 161 48.48 -28.38 -16.72
N PRO A 162 49.49 -29.12 -16.26
CA PRO A 162 50.87 -28.78 -16.51
C PRO A 162 51.32 -29.12 -17.94
N ALA A 163 52.15 -28.25 -18.46
CA ALA A 163 52.91 -28.46 -19.69
C ALA A 163 53.85 -29.68 -19.53
N ASP A 164 53.90 -30.53 -20.53
CA ASP A 164 55.07 -31.36 -20.76
C ASP A 164 55.49 -31.34 -22.24
N VAL A 165 56.76 -31.32 -22.38
CA VAL A 165 57.72 -31.14 -23.44
C VAL A 165 57.72 -32.34 -24.36
N THR A 166 57.80 -32.16 -25.66
CA THR A 166 58.92 -32.66 -26.51
C THR A 166 58.65 -32.47 -28.01
N ALA A 167 59.64 -31.81 -28.60
CA ALA A 167 60.40 -32.11 -29.79
C ALA A 167 59.70 -32.21 -31.18
N ASN A 168 59.93 -31.17 -31.99
CA ASN A 168 60.86 -31.19 -33.12
C ASN A 168 60.45 -32.14 -34.29
N VAL A 169 60.30 -31.62 -35.48
CA VAL A 169 61.00 -31.95 -36.73
C VAL A 169 60.26 -31.40 -37.97
N THR A 170 60.92 -30.43 -38.57
CA THR A 170 61.12 -30.13 -39.98
C THR A 170 60.10 -30.47 -41.08
N ALA A 171 60.01 -29.51 -41.93
CA ALA A 171 60.15 -29.44 -43.38
C ALA A 171 58.88 -28.95 -44.10
N ASN A 172 58.88 -27.73 -44.54
CA ASN A 172 59.34 -27.29 -45.90
C ASN A 172 58.35 -27.65 -47.01
N VAL A 173 58.14 -26.66 -47.85
CA VAL A 173 57.87 -26.63 -49.27
C VAL A 173 56.54 -26.05 -49.73
N THR A 174 56.64 -24.82 -50.16
CA THR A 174 56.23 -24.19 -51.42
C THR A 174 54.86 -24.36 -51.98
N GLY A 175 54.40 -23.25 -52.51
CA GLY A 175 53.64 -23.14 -53.77
C GLY A 175 52.37 -22.33 -53.62
N SER A 176 52.41 -21.09 -53.85
CA SER A 176 52.20 -20.38 -55.13
C SER A 176 50.76 -20.47 -55.66
N ALA A 177 50.24 -19.29 -55.81
CA ALA A 177 49.51 -18.72 -56.95
C ALA A 177 47.99 -18.91 -57.09
N ASP A 178 47.43 -17.73 -57.24
CA ASP A 178 46.43 -17.27 -58.22
C ASP A 178 45.03 -17.91 -58.25
N ALA A 179 44.15 -17.06 -57.99
CA ALA A 179 43.22 -16.41 -58.92
C ALA A 179 42.25 -15.53 -58.04
#